data_bbac492040f6a9d6b46db678b799ed0a
#
_entry.id   bbac492040f6a9d6b46db678b799ed0a
#
_cell.length_a   1.000
_cell.length_b   1.000
_cell.length_c   1.000
_cell.angle_alpha   90.00
_cell.angle_beta   90.00
_cell.angle_gamma   90.00
#
_symmetry.space_group_name_H-M   'P 1'
#
loop_
_entity.id
_entity.type
_entity.pdbx_description
1 polymer ?
#
loop_
_entity_poly.entity_id
_entity_poly.type
_entity_poly.pdbx_seq_one_letter_code
_entity_poly.pdbx_strand_id
1 'polypeptide(L)'
;RVEERSRVEAGRGTEPADDVAVVGVAEFCAAGGNRRAGRGTLAKLPAPAPAVIPSINAERRVALVQAQRGDTQRAQQTFENIVPRAKSQPPSMESALVLRDAARFQASTGQPKQALDTYKDAMIAAGITPSRPASNDAFTLLTRNDARDDWLKRGVRSDAADLYRQQDVNVTLQHNYWGSSGTGGYSDLKAYTTMLQADAPLADGRMFFRTDRVTMNAGTFAKDSDGSWSPNWGTCNLSDCVSGHRT
;
A
#
# COMPACT_ATOMS: atom_id res chain seq x y z
N ARG A 1 14.33 29.69 24.11
CA ARG A 1 13.52 29.08 25.17
C ARG A 1 12.06 29.43 24.94
N VAL A 2 11.34 28.60 24.21
CA VAL A 2 9.86 28.48 24.27
C VAL A 2 9.55 27.03 24.08
N GLU A 3 9.12 26.39 25.15
CA GLU A 3 8.54 25.05 25.17
C GLU A 3 7.08 25.19 24.79
N GLU A 4 6.67 24.57 23.66
CA GLU A 4 5.28 24.48 23.30
C GLU A 4 4.85 23.00 23.44
N ARG A 5 4.15 22.75 24.56
CA ARG A 5 3.52 21.46 24.85
C ARG A 5 2.21 21.37 24.08
N SER A 6 2.19 20.58 23.03
CA SER A 6 0.94 20.16 22.38
C SER A 6 0.27 19.07 23.20
N ARG A 7 -0.83 19.43 23.82
CA ARG A 7 -1.73 18.55 24.59
C ARG A 7 -2.68 17.88 23.59
N VAL A 8 -2.51 16.59 23.36
CA VAL A 8 -3.47 15.79 22.58
C VAL A 8 -4.60 15.39 23.52
N GLU A 9 -5.79 15.95 23.30
CA GLU A 9 -7.03 15.50 23.93
C GLU A 9 -7.55 14.28 23.20
N ALA A 10 -7.57 13.14 23.92
CA ALA A 10 -8.21 11.92 23.46
C ALA A 10 -9.74 12.06 23.60
N GLY A 11 -10.43 12.31 22.48
CA GLY A 11 -11.87 12.21 22.41
C GLY A 11 -12.31 10.76 22.51
N ARG A 12 -12.93 10.40 23.64
CA ARG A 12 -13.67 9.13 23.80
C ARG A 12 -14.97 9.24 23.01
N GLY A 13 -14.99 8.66 21.80
CA GLY A 13 -16.22 8.33 21.10
C GLY A 13 -16.77 7.01 21.66
N THR A 14 -17.89 7.08 22.36
CA THR A 14 -18.69 5.92 22.75
C THR A 14 -19.40 5.40 21.52
N GLU A 15 -18.90 4.29 20.97
CA GLU A 15 -19.62 3.49 19.99
C GLU A 15 -20.76 2.72 20.66
N PRO A 16 -21.97 2.69 20.08
CA PRO A 16 -23.05 1.84 20.60
C PRO A 16 -22.70 0.36 20.31
N ALA A 17 -22.81 -0.44 21.37
CA ALA A 17 -22.65 -1.89 21.30
C ALA A 17 -23.80 -2.47 20.46
N ASP A 18 -23.50 -2.89 19.24
CA ASP A 18 -24.40 -3.72 18.46
C ASP A 18 -24.41 -5.14 19.04
N ASP A 19 -25.58 -5.57 19.46
CA ASP A 19 -25.90 -6.91 19.97
C ASP A 19 -25.43 -7.98 19.00
N VAL A 20 -24.39 -8.69 19.38
CA VAL A 20 -23.97 -9.94 18.72
C VAL A 20 -24.91 -11.04 19.24
N ALA A 21 -25.91 -11.36 18.46
CA ALA A 21 -26.71 -12.55 18.67
C ALA A 21 -25.80 -13.79 18.54
N VAL A 22 -25.41 -14.33 19.68
CA VAL A 22 -24.77 -15.65 19.79
C VAL A 22 -25.81 -16.69 19.45
N VAL A 23 -25.74 -17.27 18.24
CA VAL A 23 -26.50 -18.46 17.89
C VAL A 23 -25.90 -19.62 18.67
N GLY A 24 -26.57 -19.99 19.75
CA GLY A 24 -26.22 -21.15 20.57
C GLY A 24 -26.33 -22.43 19.76
N VAL A 25 -25.22 -23.17 19.69
CA VAL A 25 -25.19 -24.55 19.24
C VAL A 25 -25.83 -25.38 20.37
N ALA A 26 -27.05 -25.86 20.15
CA ALA A 26 -27.71 -26.78 21.07
C ALA A 26 -26.98 -28.13 20.98
N GLU A 27 -26.24 -28.47 22.03
CA GLU A 27 -25.75 -29.83 22.27
C GLU A 27 -26.97 -30.71 22.68
N PHE A 28 -27.27 -31.66 21.81
CA PHE A 28 -28.29 -32.68 22.10
C PHE A 28 -27.65 -33.78 22.96
N CYS A 29 -27.87 -33.74 24.28
CA CYS A 29 -27.55 -34.85 25.17
C CYS A 29 -28.51 -36.01 24.89
N ALA A 30 -27.98 -37.13 24.43
CA ALA A 30 -28.70 -38.39 24.35
C ALA A 30 -28.91 -38.97 25.75
N ALA A 31 -30.15 -38.87 26.28
CA ALA A 31 -30.57 -39.66 27.43
C ALA A 31 -31.24 -40.94 26.92
N GLY A 32 -30.64 -42.05 27.28
CA GLY A 32 -31.14 -43.39 26.96
C GLY A 32 -32.42 -43.75 27.72
N GLY A 33 -33.20 -44.58 27.13
CA GLY A 33 -34.24 -45.33 27.87
C GLY A 33 -35.55 -45.57 27.11
N ASN A 34 -35.71 -46.80 26.74
CA ASN A 34 -36.95 -47.61 26.71
C ASN A 34 -37.47 -47.99 25.31
N ARG A 35 -37.13 -49.26 25.00
CA ARG A 35 -37.76 -50.02 23.92
C ARG A 35 -39.24 -50.31 24.28
N ARG A 36 -40.17 -49.74 23.50
CA ARG A 36 -41.52 -50.33 23.30
C ARG A 36 -41.81 -50.28 21.79
N ALA A 37 -41.89 -51.46 21.21
CA ALA A 37 -42.28 -51.64 19.83
C ALA A 37 -43.74 -51.15 19.65
N GLY A 38 -43.87 -49.99 19.03
CA GLY A 38 -45.14 -49.50 18.46
C GLY A 38 -45.00 -49.54 16.96
N ARG A 39 -45.82 -50.32 16.26
CA ARG A 39 -45.99 -50.15 14.79
C ARG A 39 -46.58 -48.77 14.56
N GLY A 40 -45.68 -47.78 14.40
CA GLY A 40 -46.06 -46.46 14.02
C GLY A 40 -45.80 -46.31 12.51
N THR A 41 -46.88 -45.94 11.81
CA THR A 41 -46.83 -45.41 10.44
C THR A 41 -45.59 -44.59 10.20
N LEU A 42 -44.82 -44.95 9.16
CA LEU A 42 -43.71 -44.12 8.64
C LEU A 42 -44.25 -42.72 8.31
N ALA A 43 -44.19 -41.82 9.29
CA ALA A 43 -44.41 -40.42 9.04
C ALA A 43 -43.31 -39.97 8.05
N LYS A 44 -43.73 -39.59 6.86
CA LYS A 44 -42.89 -39.05 5.80
C LYS A 44 -42.07 -37.89 6.40
N LEU A 45 -40.79 -38.14 6.66
CA LEU A 45 -39.89 -37.10 7.13
C LEU A 45 -40.03 -35.89 6.21
N PRO A 46 -40.23 -34.68 6.73
CA PRO A 46 -40.26 -33.50 5.88
C PRO A 46 -38.95 -33.45 5.08
N ALA A 47 -39.07 -33.15 3.81
CA ALA A 47 -37.89 -32.97 2.94
C ALA A 47 -36.89 -32.02 3.61
N PRO A 48 -35.61 -32.32 3.60
CA PRO A 48 -34.61 -31.42 4.17
C PRO A 48 -34.82 -30.01 3.59
N ALA A 49 -34.93 -29.03 4.49
CA ALA A 49 -35.07 -27.64 4.08
C ALA A 49 -33.93 -27.32 3.05
N PRO A 50 -34.21 -26.58 1.96
CA PRO A 50 -33.21 -26.23 0.99
C PRO A 50 -32.04 -25.58 1.73
N ALA A 51 -30.85 -26.08 1.48
CA ALA A 51 -29.62 -25.52 2.08
C ALA A 51 -29.57 -24.02 1.76
N VAL A 52 -29.69 -23.19 2.77
CA VAL A 52 -29.58 -21.75 2.62
C VAL A 52 -28.12 -21.47 2.26
N ILE A 53 -27.88 -21.12 1.00
CA ILE A 53 -26.55 -20.67 0.56
C ILE A 53 -26.27 -19.34 1.25
N PRO A 54 -25.25 -19.24 2.11
CA PRO A 54 -24.97 -18.00 2.81
C PRO A 54 -24.65 -16.88 1.79
N SER A 55 -25.00 -15.65 2.11
CA SER A 55 -24.68 -14.52 1.25
C SER A 55 -23.16 -14.35 1.14
N ILE A 56 -22.69 -13.88 0.00
CA ILE A 56 -21.24 -13.63 -0.21
C ILE A 56 -20.69 -12.66 0.85
N ASN A 57 -21.52 -11.76 1.36
CA ASN A 57 -21.13 -10.82 2.42
C ASN A 57 -20.96 -11.51 3.78
N ALA A 58 -21.80 -12.49 4.10
CA ALA A 58 -21.63 -13.28 5.33
C ALA A 58 -20.33 -14.10 5.28
N GLU A 59 -20.08 -14.78 4.17
CA GLU A 59 -18.85 -15.53 3.96
C GLU A 59 -17.60 -14.62 3.96
N ARG A 60 -17.68 -13.39 3.39
CA ARG A 60 -16.62 -12.37 3.48
C ARG A 60 -16.27 -12.06 4.94
N ARG A 61 -17.27 -11.83 5.79
CA ARG A 61 -17.03 -11.55 7.22
C ARG A 61 -16.33 -12.73 7.90
N VAL A 62 -16.72 -13.97 7.58
CA VAL A 62 -16.05 -15.17 8.09
C VAL A 62 -14.59 -15.20 7.64
N ALA A 63 -14.30 -14.95 6.35
CA ALA A 63 -12.94 -14.91 5.82
C ALA A 63 -12.06 -13.86 6.53
N LEU A 64 -12.61 -12.67 6.80
CA LEU A 64 -11.89 -11.62 7.52
C LEU A 64 -11.56 -12.04 8.97
N VAL A 65 -12.51 -12.67 9.67
CA VAL A 65 -12.27 -13.18 11.03
C VAL A 65 -11.21 -14.29 11.03
N GLN A 66 -11.24 -15.19 10.04
CA GLN A 66 -10.22 -16.23 9.87
C GLN A 66 -8.84 -15.62 9.65
N ALA A 67 -8.74 -14.63 8.76
CA ALA A 67 -7.50 -13.90 8.52
C ALA A 67 -6.96 -13.20 9.78
N GLN A 68 -7.83 -12.52 10.54
CA GLN A 68 -7.45 -11.85 11.79
C GLN A 68 -6.96 -12.84 12.87
N ARG A 69 -7.48 -14.06 12.87
CA ARG A 69 -7.04 -15.14 13.79
C ARG A 69 -5.75 -15.83 13.34
N GLY A 70 -5.19 -15.44 12.17
CA GLY A 70 -4.00 -16.07 11.60
C GLY A 70 -4.29 -17.34 10.82
N ASP A 71 -5.55 -17.74 10.64
CA ASP A 71 -5.93 -18.91 9.83
C ASP A 71 -5.98 -18.52 8.35
N THR A 72 -4.79 -18.20 7.83
CA THR A 72 -4.62 -17.70 6.45
C THR A 72 -5.12 -18.70 5.41
N GLN A 73 -4.91 -19.99 5.64
CA GLN A 73 -5.31 -21.02 4.68
C GLN A 73 -6.83 -21.11 4.52
N ARG A 74 -7.57 -21.08 5.63
CA ARG A 74 -9.04 -21.09 5.56
C ARG A 74 -9.60 -19.79 4.99
N ALA A 75 -9.00 -18.66 5.37
CA ALA A 75 -9.38 -17.37 4.80
C ALA A 75 -9.20 -17.36 3.29
N GLN A 76 -8.07 -17.88 2.80
CA GLN A 76 -7.80 -18.01 1.37
C GLN A 76 -8.85 -18.88 0.67
N GLN A 77 -9.13 -20.07 1.18
CA GLN A 77 -10.16 -20.95 0.61
C GLN A 77 -11.53 -20.29 0.58
N THR A 78 -11.89 -19.56 1.63
CA THR A 78 -13.17 -18.84 1.67
C THR A 78 -13.20 -17.75 0.60
N PHE A 79 -12.12 -16.94 0.45
CA PHE A 79 -12.06 -15.93 -0.60
C PHE A 79 -12.04 -16.53 -2.01
N GLU A 80 -11.33 -17.63 -2.24
CA GLU A 80 -11.33 -18.36 -3.52
C GLU A 80 -12.72 -18.84 -3.93
N ASN A 81 -13.57 -19.20 -2.96
CA ASN A 81 -14.96 -19.61 -3.21
C ASN A 81 -15.89 -18.43 -3.50
N ILE A 82 -15.74 -17.30 -2.81
CA ILE A 82 -16.67 -16.17 -2.95
C ILE A 82 -16.31 -15.21 -4.08
N VAL A 83 -15.03 -15.05 -4.45
CA VAL A 83 -14.58 -14.15 -5.50
C VAL A 83 -15.21 -14.45 -6.86
N PRO A 84 -15.24 -15.69 -7.37
CA PRO A 84 -15.93 -16.00 -8.64
C PRO A 84 -17.42 -15.67 -8.60
N ARG A 85 -18.09 -15.93 -7.45
CA ARG A 85 -19.50 -15.61 -7.25
C ARG A 85 -19.75 -14.09 -7.26
N ALA A 86 -18.86 -13.32 -6.62
CA ALA A 86 -18.94 -11.87 -6.64
C ALA A 86 -18.73 -11.29 -8.04
N LYS A 87 -17.82 -11.88 -8.84
CA LYS A 87 -17.58 -11.48 -10.24
C LYS A 87 -18.74 -11.79 -11.18
N SER A 88 -19.48 -12.86 -10.92
CA SER A 88 -20.64 -13.28 -11.74
C SER A 88 -21.92 -12.48 -11.43
N GLN A 89 -21.96 -11.74 -10.33
CA GLN A 89 -23.09 -10.90 -9.97
C GLN A 89 -23.06 -9.54 -10.70
N PRO A 90 -24.22 -8.89 -10.88
CA PRO A 90 -24.27 -7.52 -11.34
C PRO A 90 -23.44 -6.59 -10.43
N PRO A 91 -22.93 -5.47 -10.95
CA PRO A 91 -22.23 -4.48 -10.14
C PRO A 91 -23.08 -4.07 -8.93
N SER A 92 -22.53 -4.24 -7.75
CA SER A 92 -23.21 -3.94 -6.48
C SER A 92 -22.20 -3.60 -5.39
N MET A 93 -22.67 -2.90 -4.36
CA MET A 93 -21.85 -2.59 -3.19
C MET A 93 -21.33 -3.88 -2.50
N GLU A 94 -22.14 -4.93 -2.44
CA GLU A 94 -21.77 -6.20 -1.83
C GLU A 94 -20.64 -6.88 -2.61
N SER A 95 -20.76 -7.00 -3.92
CA SER A 95 -19.72 -7.56 -4.80
C SER A 95 -18.44 -6.76 -4.73
N ALA A 96 -18.52 -5.42 -4.71
CA ALA A 96 -17.37 -4.54 -4.62
C ALA A 96 -16.62 -4.68 -3.28
N LEU A 97 -17.34 -4.83 -2.15
CA LEU A 97 -16.75 -5.08 -0.84
C LEU A 97 -16.02 -6.42 -0.79
N VAL A 98 -16.64 -7.48 -1.31
CA VAL A 98 -16.02 -8.82 -1.36
C VAL A 98 -14.72 -8.77 -2.14
N LEU A 99 -14.74 -8.18 -3.35
CA LEU A 99 -13.57 -8.09 -4.21
C LEU A 99 -12.47 -7.20 -3.62
N ARG A 100 -12.83 -6.09 -2.97
CA ARG A 100 -11.88 -5.22 -2.29
C ARG A 100 -11.16 -5.94 -1.14
N ASP A 101 -11.92 -6.62 -0.27
CA ASP A 101 -11.34 -7.31 0.89
C ASP A 101 -10.53 -8.54 0.46
N ALA A 102 -10.95 -9.26 -0.58
CA ALA A 102 -10.16 -10.32 -1.18
C ALA A 102 -8.84 -9.79 -1.75
N ALA A 103 -8.86 -8.66 -2.45
CA ALA A 103 -7.65 -8.04 -2.98
C ALA A 103 -6.68 -7.59 -1.86
N ARG A 104 -7.21 -7.01 -0.78
CA ARG A 104 -6.39 -6.67 0.40
C ARG A 104 -5.75 -7.90 1.03
N PHE A 105 -6.52 -8.98 1.17
CA PHE A 105 -6.01 -10.24 1.69
C PHE A 105 -4.93 -10.83 0.79
N GLN A 106 -5.13 -10.87 -0.53
CA GLN A 106 -4.14 -11.32 -1.50
C GLN A 106 -2.85 -10.48 -1.44
N ALA A 107 -2.98 -9.15 -1.32
CA ALA A 107 -1.82 -8.26 -1.16
C ALA A 107 -1.03 -8.58 0.13
N SER A 108 -1.73 -8.78 1.25
CA SER A 108 -1.11 -9.10 2.54
C SER A 108 -0.47 -10.50 2.61
N THR A 109 -0.86 -11.40 1.72
CA THR A 109 -0.33 -12.77 1.62
C THR A 109 0.74 -12.94 0.53
N GLY A 110 1.31 -11.83 0.02
CA GLY A 110 2.40 -11.86 -0.95
C GLY A 110 1.96 -12.17 -2.39
N GLN A 111 0.69 -11.91 -2.73
CA GLN A 111 0.13 -12.11 -4.07
C GLN A 111 -0.27 -10.79 -4.75
N PRO A 112 0.65 -9.81 -4.90
CA PRO A 112 0.31 -8.45 -5.32
C PRO A 112 -0.23 -8.36 -6.75
N LYS A 113 0.23 -9.22 -7.66
CA LYS A 113 -0.27 -9.26 -9.04
C LYS A 113 -1.73 -9.70 -9.09
N GLN A 114 -2.07 -10.75 -8.35
CA GLN A 114 -3.44 -11.24 -8.26
C GLN A 114 -4.34 -10.22 -7.56
N ALA A 115 -3.84 -9.56 -6.53
CA ALA A 115 -4.54 -8.49 -5.84
C ALA A 115 -4.86 -7.32 -6.78
N LEU A 116 -3.92 -6.86 -7.63
CA LEU A 116 -4.17 -5.83 -8.62
C LEU A 116 -5.25 -6.24 -9.63
N ASP A 117 -5.25 -7.49 -10.07
CA ASP A 117 -6.31 -7.98 -10.96
C ASP A 117 -7.66 -8.04 -10.28
N THR A 118 -7.70 -8.41 -8.99
CA THR A 118 -8.94 -8.40 -8.19
C THR A 118 -9.42 -6.98 -7.94
N TYR A 119 -8.51 -5.99 -7.76
CA TYR A 119 -8.91 -4.56 -7.68
C TYR A 119 -9.52 -4.04 -8.98
N LYS A 120 -9.03 -4.46 -10.16
CA LYS A 120 -9.67 -4.10 -11.44
C LYS A 120 -11.12 -4.59 -11.50
N ASP A 121 -11.38 -5.81 -11.01
CA ASP A 121 -12.74 -6.35 -10.91
C ASP A 121 -13.57 -5.61 -9.84
N ALA A 122 -12.96 -5.24 -8.71
CA ALA A 122 -13.62 -4.41 -7.69
C ALA A 122 -14.02 -3.03 -8.21
N MET A 123 -13.21 -2.43 -9.10
CA MET A 123 -13.56 -1.16 -9.76
C MET A 123 -14.79 -1.29 -10.65
N ILE A 124 -14.94 -2.41 -11.34
CA ILE A 124 -16.14 -2.69 -12.15
C ILE A 124 -17.34 -2.87 -11.22
N ALA A 125 -17.21 -3.70 -10.19
CA ALA A 125 -18.30 -3.97 -9.25
C ALA A 125 -18.74 -2.71 -8.48
N ALA A 126 -17.83 -1.78 -8.20
CA ALA A 126 -18.12 -0.49 -7.59
C ALA A 126 -18.69 0.55 -8.57
N GLY A 127 -18.78 0.24 -9.87
CA GLY A 127 -19.25 1.18 -10.87
C GLY A 127 -18.29 2.35 -11.13
N ILE A 128 -16.99 2.13 -10.91
CA ILE A 128 -15.93 3.11 -11.24
C ILE A 128 -15.64 3.09 -12.74
N THR A 129 -15.68 1.90 -13.34
CA THR A 129 -15.48 1.67 -14.76
C THR A 129 -16.43 0.58 -15.27
N PRO A 130 -16.89 0.66 -16.52
CA PRO A 130 -17.74 -0.39 -17.10
C PRO A 130 -16.97 -1.65 -17.52
N SER A 131 -15.65 -1.54 -17.70
CA SER A 131 -14.80 -2.64 -18.19
C SER A 131 -13.41 -2.61 -17.58
N ARG A 132 -12.68 -3.70 -17.71
CA ARG A 132 -11.28 -3.76 -17.26
C ARG A 132 -10.42 -2.77 -18.03
N PRO A 133 -9.51 -2.02 -17.36
CA PRO A 133 -8.57 -1.14 -18.03
C PRO A 133 -7.63 -1.92 -18.94
N ALA A 134 -7.44 -1.44 -20.17
CA ALA A 134 -6.65 -2.11 -21.18
C ALA A 134 -5.13 -1.91 -21.02
N SER A 135 -4.72 -0.87 -20.28
CA SER A 135 -3.32 -0.51 -20.07
C SER A 135 -3.06 -0.05 -18.63
N ASN A 136 -1.80 0.01 -18.25
CA ASN A 136 -1.39 0.54 -16.96
C ASN A 136 -1.73 2.04 -16.82
N ASP A 137 -1.63 2.81 -17.90
CA ASP A 137 -2.01 4.23 -17.90
C ASP A 137 -3.51 4.40 -17.65
N ALA A 138 -4.35 3.60 -18.33
CA ALA A 138 -5.78 3.58 -18.09
C ALA A 138 -6.11 3.19 -16.63
N PHE A 139 -5.41 2.19 -16.09
CA PHE A 139 -5.56 1.81 -14.69
C PHE A 139 -5.15 2.95 -13.74
N THR A 140 -4.02 3.59 -13.97
CA THR A 140 -3.54 4.72 -13.16
C THR A 140 -4.53 5.89 -13.17
N LEU A 141 -5.16 6.17 -14.30
CA LEU A 141 -6.22 7.18 -14.37
C LEU A 141 -7.44 6.81 -13.50
N LEU A 142 -7.81 5.53 -13.46
CA LEU A 142 -8.92 5.04 -12.64
C LEU A 142 -8.63 5.07 -11.14
N THR A 143 -7.37 5.09 -10.73
CA THR A 143 -7.00 5.19 -9.31
C THR A 143 -7.04 6.62 -8.76
N ARG A 144 -7.23 7.64 -9.62
CA ARG A 144 -7.34 9.03 -9.18
C ARG A 144 -8.65 9.25 -8.44
N ASN A 145 -8.57 10.00 -7.34
CA ASN A 145 -9.76 10.35 -6.56
C ASN A 145 -10.72 11.24 -7.38
N ASP A 146 -12.01 10.91 -7.31
CA ASP A 146 -13.09 11.75 -7.80
C ASP A 146 -13.85 12.33 -6.61
N ALA A 147 -14.19 13.63 -6.67
CA ALA A 147 -14.93 14.30 -5.60
C ALA A 147 -16.34 13.71 -5.41
N ARG A 148 -16.89 13.06 -6.43
CA ARG A 148 -18.23 12.44 -6.44
C ARG A 148 -18.23 11.02 -5.87
N ASP A 149 -17.05 10.45 -5.61
CA ASP A 149 -16.94 9.09 -5.10
C ASP A 149 -17.47 8.98 -3.67
N ASP A 150 -18.24 7.93 -3.43
CA ASP A 150 -18.57 7.48 -2.09
C ASP A 150 -17.33 6.88 -1.38
N TRP A 151 -17.51 6.50 -0.11
CA TRP A 151 -16.42 5.95 0.70
C TRP A 151 -15.85 4.65 0.11
N LEU A 152 -16.70 3.80 -0.52
CA LEU A 152 -16.27 2.52 -1.08
C LEU A 152 -15.43 2.73 -2.34
N LYS A 153 -15.90 3.56 -3.28
CA LYS A 153 -15.16 3.90 -4.50
C LYS A 153 -13.82 4.53 -4.17
N ARG A 154 -13.83 5.48 -3.25
CA ARG A 154 -12.61 6.13 -2.74
C ARG A 154 -11.64 5.11 -2.16
N GLY A 155 -12.16 4.17 -1.34
CA GLY A 155 -11.37 3.10 -0.74
C GLY A 155 -10.77 2.16 -1.79
N VAL A 156 -11.54 1.71 -2.79
CA VAL A 156 -11.05 0.86 -3.88
C VAL A 156 -9.95 1.55 -4.68
N ARG A 157 -10.13 2.84 -5.03
CA ARG A 157 -9.12 3.62 -5.77
C ARG A 157 -7.83 3.78 -4.96
N SER A 158 -7.95 4.16 -3.69
CA SER A 158 -6.80 4.36 -2.80
C SER A 158 -6.00 3.07 -2.61
N ASP A 159 -6.67 1.99 -2.25
CA ASP A 159 -6.01 0.69 -2.03
C ASP A 159 -5.31 0.19 -3.30
N ALA A 160 -5.97 0.32 -4.46
CA ALA A 160 -5.39 -0.06 -5.74
C ALA A 160 -4.18 0.81 -6.13
N ALA A 161 -4.25 2.13 -5.86
CA ALA A 161 -3.16 3.06 -6.10
C ALA A 161 -1.95 2.76 -5.21
N ASP A 162 -2.18 2.47 -3.94
CA ASP A 162 -1.13 2.16 -2.98
C ASP A 162 -0.40 0.87 -3.34
N LEU A 163 -1.16 -0.19 -3.68
CA LEU A 163 -0.58 -1.45 -4.12
C LEU A 163 0.18 -1.31 -5.44
N TYR A 164 -0.35 -0.55 -6.41
CA TYR A 164 0.33 -0.31 -7.68
C TYR A 164 1.66 0.43 -7.47
N ARG A 165 1.66 1.49 -6.62
CA ARG A 165 2.89 2.21 -6.28
C ARG A 165 3.92 1.34 -5.56
N GLN A 166 3.48 0.39 -4.74
CA GLN A 166 4.39 -0.56 -4.09
C GLN A 166 5.07 -1.50 -5.09
N GLN A 167 4.44 -1.78 -6.24
CA GLN A 167 4.98 -2.63 -7.29
C GLN A 167 5.77 -1.85 -8.36
N ASP A 168 5.77 -0.53 -8.29
CA ASP A 168 6.38 0.32 -9.31
C ASP A 168 7.88 0.54 -9.04
N VAL A 169 8.63 0.65 -10.13
CA VAL A 169 10.05 1.02 -10.11
C VAL A 169 10.14 2.51 -10.42
N ASN A 170 10.75 3.26 -9.51
CA ASN A 170 10.95 4.69 -9.71
C ASN A 170 12.42 5.00 -9.93
N VAL A 171 12.69 5.80 -10.96
CA VAL A 171 14.01 6.32 -11.23
C VAL A 171 13.93 7.84 -11.29
N THR A 172 14.74 8.49 -10.46
CA THR A 172 14.79 9.94 -10.37
C THR A 172 16.21 10.40 -10.75
N LEU A 173 16.29 11.26 -11.76
CA LEU A 173 17.52 11.97 -12.11
C LEU A 173 17.33 13.45 -11.79
N GLN A 174 18.20 13.99 -10.96
CA GLN A 174 18.20 15.41 -10.60
C GLN A 174 19.57 16.01 -10.90
N HIS A 175 19.57 17.16 -11.57
CA HIS A 175 20.78 17.92 -11.83
C HIS A 175 20.61 19.35 -11.33
N ASN A 176 21.49 19.77 -10.43
CA ASN A 176 21.48 21.10 -9.84
C ASN A 176 22.78 21.82 -10.18
N TYR A 177 22.66 23.11 -10.48
CA TYR A 177 23.77 24.03 -10.57
C TYR A 177 23.67 25.07 -9.47
N TRP A 178 24.76 25.30 -8.79
CA TRP A 178 24.90 26.40 -7.85
C TRP A 178 26.18 27.18 -8.21
N GLY A 179 26.09 28.50 -8.23
CA GLY A 179 27.23 29.35 -8.54
C GLY A 179 27.19 30.63 -7.73
N SER A 180 28.35 31.05 -7.28
CA SER A 180 28.57 32.37 -6.73
C SER A 180 29.74 33.04 -7.48
N SER A 181 29.64 34.33 -7.74
CA SER A 181 30.72 35.12 -8.35
C SER A 181 31.51 35.83 -7.28
N GLY A 182 32.84 35.87 -7.43
CA GLY A 182 33.71 36.49 -6.48
C GLY A 182 35.16 36.41 -6.86
N THR A 183 36.05 36.40 -5.88
CA THR A 183 37.51 36.28 -6.11
C THR A 183 37.86 34.82 -6.42
N GLY A 184 38.55 34.57 -7.51
CA GLY A 184 39.00 33.24 -7.91
C GLY A 184 39.80 32.56 -6.80
N GLY A 185 39.48 31.28 -6.56
CA GLY A 185 40.07 30.49 -5.47
C GLY A 185 39.44 30.71 -4.09
N TYR A 186 38.59 31.73 -3.93
CA TYR A 186 38.03 32.10 -2.64
C TYR A 186 36.49 32.13 -2.64
N SER A 187 35.88 32.91 -3.50
CA SER A 187 34.43 33.11 -3.53
C SER A 187 33.80 32.92 -4.90
N ASP A 188 34.57 32.66 -5.94
CA ASP A 188 34.08 32.26 -7.27
C ASP A 188 33.88 30.74 -7.27
N LEU A 189 32.77 30.32 -6.69
CA LEU A 189 32.41 28.90 -6.54
C LEU A 189 31.36 28.50 -7.57
N LYS A 190 31.60 27.39 -8.25
CA LYS A 190 30.66 26.73 -9.16
C LYS A 190 30.54 25.26 -8.75
N ALA A 191 29.33 24.82 -8.49
CA ALA A 191 29.07 23.45 -8.11
C ALA A 191 27.98 22.83 -8.99
N TYR A 192 28.23 21.64 -9.48
CA TYR A 192 27.29 20.82 -10.22
C TYR A 192 27.04 19.58 -9.40
N THR A 193 25.78 19.35 -9.05
CA THR A 193 25.36 18.13 -8.34
C THR A 193 24.45 17.32 -9.24
N THR A 194 24.83 16.10 -9.54
CA THR A 194 23.98 15.14 -10.26
C THR A 194 23.65 14.01 -9.31
N MET A 195 22.35 13.83 -9.04
CA MET A 195 21.82 12.76 -8.22
C MET A 195 21.07 11.77 -9.12
N LEU A 196 21.39 10.51 -9.01
CA LEU A 196 20.60 9.41 -9.55
C LEU A 196 20.08 8.58 -8.38
N GLN A 197 18.76 8.45 -8.32
CA GLN A 197 18.08 7.62 -7.34
C GLN A 197 17.21 6.60 -8.07
N ALA A 198 17.27 5.34 -7.63
CA ALA A 198 16.38 4.28 -8.10
C ALA A 198 15.83 3.52 -6.90
N ASP A 199 14.53 3.25 -6.91
CA ASP A 199 13.89 2.40 -5.93
C ASP A 199 12.97 1.39 -6.64
N ALA A 200 13.04 0.14 -6.18
CA ALA A 200 12.33 -0.99 -6.76
C ALA A 200 11.84 -1.95 -5.68
N PRO A 201 10.71 -2.63 -5.89
CA PRO A 201 10.28 -3.69 -4.99
C PRO A 201 11.26 -4.87 -5.06
N LEU A 202 11.65 -5.39 -3.88
CA LEU A 202 12.50 -6.58 -3.75
C LEU A 202 12.01 -7.42 -2.59
N ALA A 203 11.55 -8.63 -2.89
CA ALA A 203 10.93 -9.54 -1.92
C ALA A 203 9.81 -8.82 -1.12
N ASP A 204 9.86 -8.83 0.20
CA ASP A 204 8.86 -8.22 1.09
C ASP A 204 9.12 -6.72 1.38
N GLY A 205 10.11 -6.12 0.69
CA GLY A 205 10.50 -4.74 0.92
C GLY A 205 10.77 -3.96 -0.37
N ARG A 206 11.45 -2.84 -0.22
CA ARG A 206 11.93 -2.03 -1.35
C ARG A 206 13.44 -1.86 -1.25
N MET A 207 14.10 -2.05 -2.37
CA MET A 207 15.51 -1.72 -2.53
C MET A 207 15.62 -0.26 -2.94
N PHE A 208 16.54 0.45 -2.30
CA PHE A 208 16.83 1.84 -2.58
C PHE A 208 18.31 1.98 -2.96
N PHE A 209 18.56 2.62 -4.08
CA PHE A 209 19.90 2.98 -4.54
C PHE A 209 19.94 4.49 -4.80
N ARG A 210 20.98 5.14 -4.28
CA ARG A 210 21.23 6.55 -4.56
C ARG A 210 22.73 6.77 -4.76
N THR A 211 23.06 7.55 -5.78
CA THR A 211 24.41 8.05 -6.02
C THR A 211 24.36 9.54 -6.30
N ASP A 212 25.27 10.27 -5.66
CA ASP A 212 25.42 11.70 -5.85
C ASP A 212 26.85 11.96 -6.39
N ARG A 213 26.92 12.66 -7.52
CA ARG A 213 28.18 13.17 -8.05
C ARG A 213 28.20 14.68 -7.89
N VAL A 214 29.17 15.17 -7.12
CA VAL A 214 29.40 16.60 -6.92
C VAL A 214 30.68 16.99 -7.59
N THR A 215 30.63 17.98 -8.47
CA THR A 215 31.80 18.60 -9.07
C THR A 215 31.86 20.08 -8.66
N MET A 216 32.93 20.48 -8.01
CA MET A 216 33.10 21.83 -7.50
C MET A 216 34.33 22.45 -8.15
N ASN A 217 34.22 23.72 -8.50
CA ASN A 217 35.32 24.53 -9.01
C ASN A 217 35.29 25.88 -8.29
N ALA A 218 36.37 26.19 -7.61
CA ALA A 218 36.55 27.46 -6.90
C ALA A 218 37.30 28.51 -7.72
N GLY A 219 37.61 28.20 -8.99
CA GLY A 219 38.49 29.04 -9.80
C GLY A 219 39.96 28.85 -9.45
N THR A 220 40.82 29.66 -10.04
CA THR A 220 42.24 29.66 -9.80
C THR A 220 42.64 30.85 -8.91
N PHE A 221 43.48 30.57 -7.93
CA PHE A 221 44.04 31.66 -7.12
C PHE A 221 44.85 32.63 -8.00
N ALA A 222 44.60 33.92 -7.87
CA ALA A 222 45.41 34.93 -8.50
C ALA A 222 46.79 35.02 -7.81
N LYS A 223 47.83 35.08 -8.61
CA LYS A 223 49.18 35.40 -8.10
C LYS A 223 49.32 36.90 -7.96
N ASP A 224 50.12 37.33 -6.98
CA ASP A 224 50.53 38.70 -6.84
C ASP A 224 51.46 39.13 -7.99
N SER A 225 51.70 40.42 -8.12
CA SER A 225 52.50 41.00 -9.23
C SER A 225 53.94 40.48 -9.32
N ASP A 226 54.44 39.91 -8.23
CA ASP A 226 55.79 39.29 -8.14
C ASP A 226 55.75 37.78 -8.49
N GLY A 227 54.55 37.22 -8.83
CA GLY A 227 54.37 35.83 -9.14
C GLY A 227 54.22 34.92 -7.90
N SER A 228 54.24 35.47 -6.71
CA SER A 228 54.03 34.77 -5.45
C SER A 228 52.55 34.58 -5.17
N TRP A 229 52.23 33.63 -4.25
CA TRP A 229 50.87 33.45 -3.75
C TRP A 229 50.61 34.38 -2.55
N SER A 230 49.47 34.99 -2.49
CA SER A 230 49.10 35.90 -1.41
C SER A 230 49.26 35.22 -0.05
N PRO A 231 49.93 35.85 0.95
CA PRO A 231 50.12 35.33 2.28
C PRO A 231 48.83 35.13 3.05
N ASN A 232 47.70 35.68 2.58
CA ASN A 232 46.37 35.49 3.18
C ASN A 232 45.78 34.07 3.02
N TRP A 233 46.40 33.22 2.21
CA TRP A 233 45.95 31.86 1.95
C TRP A 233 46.50 30.81 2.92
N GLY A 234 47.12 31.23 3.98
CA GLY A 234 47.65 30.35 5.03
C GLY A 234 49.00 29.73 4.66
N THR A 235 49.54 28.94 5.59
CA THR A 235 50.85 28.31 5.51
C THR A 235 50.87 27.02 4.72
N CYS A 236 50.23 26.95 3.56
CA CYS A 236 50.36 25.78 2.70
C CYS A 236 51.72 25.78 2.00
N ASN A 237 52.38 24.62 1.96
CA ASN A 237 53.49 24.41 1.04
C ASN A 237 52.99 24.58 -0.41
N LEU A 238 53.75 25.28 -1.21
CA LEU A 238 53.37 25.71 -2.59
C LEU A 238 52.80 24.60 -3.46
N SER A 239 53.27 23.37 -3.30
CA SER A 239 52.83 22.22 -4.07
C SER A 239 51.39 21.79 -3.79
N ASP A 240 50.91 21.99 -2.57
CA ASP A 240 49.60 21.52 -2.13
C ASP A 240 48.48 22.53 -2.35
N CYS A 241 48.86 23.83 -2.46
CA CYS A 241 47.91 24.92 -2.70
C CYS A 241 47.58 25.16 -4.19
N VAL A 242 48.42 24.69 -5.11
CA VAL A 242 48.29 24.99 -6.56
C VAL A 242 47.17 24.17 -7.22
N SER A 243 46.82 23.01 -6.67
CA SER A 243 45.85 22.12 -7.34
C SER A 243 44.40 22.35 -6.98
N GLY A 244 44.10 23.14 -5.94
CA GLY A 244 42.70 23.32 -5.49
C GLY A 244 41.97 21.99 -5.13
N HIS A 245 42.72 20.90 -5.13
CA HIS A 245 42.22 19.57 -4.80
C HIS A 245 42.54 19.28 -3.35
N ARG A 246 41.52 19.43 -2.48
CA ARG A 246 41.48 18.65 -1.25
C ARG A 246 40.62 17.43 -1.51
N THR A 247 41.22 16.28 -1.41
CA THR A 247 40.53 15.01 -1.26
C THR A 247 39.79 14.98 0.06
#